data_9c759b0cff6416a4483345c1ed069ecc
#
_entry.id   9c759b0cff6416a4483345c1ed069ecc
#
_cell.length_a   1.000
_cell.length_b   1.000
_cell.length_c   1.000
_cell.angle_alpha   90.00
_cell.angle_beta   90.00
_cell.angle_gamma   90.00
#
_symmetry.space_group_name_H-M   'P 1'
#
loop_
_entity.id
_entity.type
_entity.pdbx_description
1 polymer ?
#
loop_
_entity_poly.entity_id
_entity_poly.type
_entity_poly.pdbx_seq_one_letter_code
_entity_poly.pdbx_strand_id
1 'polypeptide(L)'
;MVTPVRIAPTAAARARSLLRAVQYSHGPACPCHSSPSHHHQHVGSAINHAKRSLATPVDSFRQKEYAFEMAASSVRFGPGCTKEVGMDMKNLGAKKVIVVTDPNVVKLDAMKQVVEGLSKEGVEFVVFDKTRVEPKDYSIKEAIDFARPQNADAFLAVGGGSVIDTAKLMNLYTSFPDADFLDFVNAPLGRGLPITKPLKPLVAVPTTAGTGSETTGTAIFDLVSKKAKTGIAHRALKPTLGICDPINTRTMPSAVHASSGLDVLCHALESWTAIPYYERIPRPSNPIQRPAYQGANPISDIFSLQALRSTVQYLPRAVRDPDDFEAQSQMLLAATLAGVGFGNAGVHLCHGMSYPISSQNPGYHHHGYAVGGTPIIPHGVSVAVSAPSVFRFTGASNPERHLAAAEIFGVDVSRVKKSAAGEVLGEALAKFLVGLGDQPRGLKALGFGKEHVDELVEGTIPQARVLMLAPSLSAEVSEEREQLRGLFRDALEY
;
A
#
# COMPACT_ATOMS: atom_id res chain seq x y z
N MET A 1 39.14 32.79 18.86
CA MET A 1 38.91 31.64 19.75
C MET A 1 37.42 31.29 19.67
N VAL A 2 37.07 30.22 18.95
CA VAL A 2 35.67 29.77 18.80
C VAL A 2 35.49 28.67 19.83
N THR A 3 34.63 28.89 20.80
CA THR A 3 34.25 27.91 21.83
C THR A 3 33.43 26.79 21.21
N PRO A 4 33.75 25.51 21.47
CA PRO A 4 32.95 24.39 20.95
C PRO A 4 31.60 24.34 21.64
N VAL A 5 30.53 24.33 20.84
CA VAL A 5 29.16 24.10 21.31
C VAL A 5 29.03 22.67 21.83
N ARG A 6 28.80 22.52 23.13
CA ARG A 6 28.46 21.23 23.74
C ARG A 6 27.06 20.83 23.30
N ILE A 7 26.94 19.81 22.47
CA ILE A 7 25.66 19.16 22.11
C ILE A 7 25.10 18.48 23.37
N ALA A 8 23.85 18.76 23.72
CA ALA A 8 23.19 18.21 24.89
C ALA A 8 23.13 16.67 24.86
N PRO A 9 23.21 15.96 26.01
CA PRO A 9 23.24 14.49 26.09
C PRO A 9 22.07 13.80 25.39
N THR A 10 20.90 14.47 25.29
CA THR A 10 19.69 13.98 24.64
C THR A 10 19.83 13.84 23.13
N ALA A 11 20.60 14.68 22.45
CA ALA A 11 20.83 14.59 21.01
C ALA A 11 21.79 13.43 20.67
N ALA A 12 22.80 13.21 21.48
CA ALA A 12 23.72 12.08 21.33
C ALA A 12 23.04 10.73 21.62
N ALA A 13 22.11 10.69 22.57
CA ALA A 13 21.30 9.49 22.84
C ALA A 13 20.35 9.18 21.68
N ARG A 14 19.71 10.20 21.09
CA ARG A 14 18.85 10.06 19.89
C ARG A 14 19.65 9.61 18.66
N ALA A 15 20.83 10.17 18.42
CA ALA A 15 21.71 9.76 17.33
C ALA A 15 22.17 8.30 17.48
N ARG A 16 22.49 7.85 18.70
CA ARG A 16 22.85 6.44 18.98
C ARG A 16 21.65 5.48 18.80
N SER A 17 20.44 5.92 19.12
CA SER A 17 19.23 5.14 18.90
C SER A 17 18.94 4.98 17.41
N LEU A 18 19.09 6.05 16.62
CA LEU A 18 18.96 6.01 15.15
C LEU A 18 20.04 5.12 14.51
N LEU A 19 21.29 5.24 14.94
CA LEU A 19 22.37 4.37 14.46
C LEU A 19 22.15 2.90 14.82
N ARG A 20 21.61 2.60 15.99
CA ARG A 20 21.22 1.23 16.37
C ARG A 20 20.06 0.73 15.51
N ALA A 21 19.05 1.53 15.21
CA ALA A 21 17.94 1.16 14.32
C ALA A 21 18.45 0.79 12.91
N VAL A 22 19.43 1.52 12.39
CA VAL A 22 20.07 1.22 11.10
C VAL A 22 20.94 -0.06 11.19
N GLN A 23 21.61 -0.31 12.31
CA GLN A 23 22.42 -1.52 12.50
C GLN A 23 21.58 -2.80 12.68
N TYR A 24 20.34 -2.70 13.18
CA TYR A 24 19.46 -3.86 13.35
C TYR A 24 18.78 -4.35 12.07
N SER A 25 18.86 -3.61 10.98
CA SER A 25 18.24 -4.01 9.70
C SER A 25 19.05 -5.06 8.91
N HIS A 26 20.26 -5.41 9.35
CA HIS A 26 21.13 -6.32 8.64
C HIS A 26 21.54 -7.50 9.55
N GLY A 27 21.05 -8.70 9.26
CA GLY A 27 21.53 -9.92 9.89
C GLY A 27 23.01 -10.18 9.51
N PRO A 28 23.73 -11.03 10.28
CA PRO A 28 25.18 -11.29 10.08
C PRO A 28 25.56 -11.87 8.71
N ALA A 29 24.59 -12.25 7.87
CA ALA A 29 24.80 -12.75 6.52
C ALA A 29 24.55 -11.70 5.40
N CYS A 30 24.41 -10.40 5.73
CA CYS A 30 24.20 -9.37 4.72
C CYS A 30 25.50 -9.13 3.91
N PRO A 31 25.44 -9.19 2.56
CA PRO A 31 26.61 -9.02 1.69
C PRO A 31 27.36 -7.69 1.84
N CYS A 32 26.71 -6.68 2.44
CA CYS A 32 27.31 -5.35 2.64
C CYS A 32 28.35 -5.31 3.80
N HIS A 33 28.49 -6.39 4.58
CA HIS A 33 29.44 -6.48 5.71
C HIS A 33 30.57 -7.50 5.47
N SER A 34 30.67 -8.10 4.28
CA SER A 34 31.76 -9.02 3.96
C SER A 34 32.98 -8.25 3.46
N SER A 35 33.91 -7.92 4.35
CA SER A 35 35.28 -7.58 3.97
C SER A 35 36.06 -8.85 3.65
N PRO A 36 36.88 -8.88 2.58
CA PRO A 36 37.64 -10.06 2.25
C PRO A 36 38.91 -10.16 3.13
N SER A 37 38.96 -11.12 4.02
CA SER A 37 40.21 -11.58 4.60
C SER A 37 40.62 -12.88 3.93
N HIS A 38 41.76 -12.83 3.25
CA HIS A 38 42.45 -13.98 2.64
C HIS A 38 42.83 -15.03 3.68
N HIS A 39 42.54 -16.28 3.42
CA HIS A 39 43.41 -17.39 3.74
C HIS A 39 43.21 -18.54 2.75
N HIS A 40 44.29 -18.83 2.01
CA HIS A 40 44.47 -20.05 1.23
C HIS A 40 44.79 -21.21 2.17
N GLN A 41 44.19 -22.36 1.96
CA GLN A 41 44.85 -23.65 2.10
C GLN A 41 44.24 -24.71 1.17
N HIS A 42 45.13 -25.31 0.39
CA HIS A 42 44.90 -26.47 -0.45
C HIS A 42 44.70 -27.74 0.38
N VAL A 43 43.80 -28.63 0.00
CA VAL A 43 44.03 -30.10 -0.06
C VAL A 43 43.06 -30.71 -1.09
N GLY A 44 43.64 -31.63 -1.89
CA GLY A 44 43.00 -32.20 -3.06
C GLY A 44 42.21 -33.50 -2.83
N SER A 45 41.52 -33.83 -3.89
CA SER A 45 41.04 -35.12 -4.40
C SER A 45 40.38 -36.14 -3.51
N ALA A 46 39.15 -36.48 -3.87
CA ALA A 46 38.72 -37.86 -4.14
C ALA A 46 37.40 -37.89 -4.92
N ILE A 47 37.37 -38.74 -5.89
CA ILE A 47 36.42 -38.92 -6.97
C ILE A 47 35.32 -39.92 -6.55
N ASN A 48 34.10 -39.69 -7.10
CA ASN A 48 33.09 -40.64 -7.57
C ASN A 48 31.82 -40.96 -6.74
N HIS A 49 30.75 -40.71 -7.45
CA HIS A 49 29.43 -41.40 -7.53
C HIS A 49 28.36 -41.08 -6.49
N ALA A 50 27.45 -40.22 -6.90
CA ALA A 50 26.02 -40.60 -7.03
C ALA A 50 25.24 -39.43 -7.65
N LYS A 51 24.70 -39.63 -8.84
CA LYS A 51 23.64 -38.80 -9.42
C LYS A 51 22.40 -38.92 -8.54
N ARG A 52 22.20 -37.97 -7.65
CA ARG A 52 20.89 -37.60 -7.10
C ARG A 52 20.74 -36.11 -7.38
N SER A 53 19.74 -35.80 -8.20
CA SER A 53 19.24 -34.46 -8.43
C SER A 53 18.73 -33.87 -7.10
N LEU A 54 19.63 -33.34 -6.32
CA LEU A 54 19.36 -32.44 -5.22
C LEU A 54 19.80 -31.07 -5.72
N ALA A 55 18.85 -30.18 -5.93
CA ALA A 55 19.17 -28.77 -6.13
C ALA A 55 20.11 -28.36 -4.99
N THR A 56 21.33 -28.01 -5.34
CA THR A 56 22.36 -27.65 -4.36
C THR A 56 22.01 -26.31 -3.73
N PRO A 57 22.41 -26.05 -2.47
CA PRO A 57 22.17 -24.73 -1.81
C PRO A 57 22.66 -23.52 -2.64
N VAL A 58 23.63 -23.73 -3.55
CA VAL A 58 24.15 -22.71 -4.46
C VAL A 58 23.10 -22.27 -5.50
N ASP A 59 22.19 -23.15 -5.95
CA ASP A 59 21.15 -22.81 -6.92
C ASP A 59 20.02 -22.00 -6.26
N SER A 60 19.69 -22.25 -4.99
CA SER A 60 18.70 -21.45 -4.27
C SER A 60 19.17 -20.01 -4.03
N PHE A 61 20.48 -19.81 -3.78
CA PHE A 61 21.08 -18.47 -3.66
C PHE A 61 21.08 -17.70 -4.99
N ARG A 62 21.25 -18.39 -6.12
CA ARG A 62 21.22 -17.78 -7.46
C ARG A 62 19.80 -17.36 -7.88
N GLN A 63 18.76 -17.92 -7.27
CA GLN A 63 17.36 -17.60 -7.56
C GLN A 63 16.81 -16.48 -6.68
N LYS A 64 17.42 -16.20 -5.52
CA LYS A 64 16.99 -15.10 -4.62
C LYS A 64 17.28 -13.73 -5.22
N GLU A 65 16.40 -12.79 -4.93
CA GLU A 65 16.60 -11.37 -5.28
C GLU A 65 17.83 -10.81 -4.55
N TYR A 66 18.60 -9.94 -5.20
CA TYR A 66 19.80 -9.31 -4.62
C TYR A 66 19.71 -7.79 -4.60
N ALA A 67 18.70 -7.22 -5.23
CA ALA A 67 18.51 -5.77 -5.33
C ALA A 67 17.03 -5.42 -5.23
N PHE A 68 16.75 -4.22 -4.79
CA PHE A 68 15.42 -3.61 -4.90
C PHE A 68 15.52 -2.31 -5.69
N GLU A 69 14.44 -1.94 -6.34
CA GLU A 69 14.30 -0.65 -7.01
C GLU A 69 13.34 0.22 -6.23
N MET A 70 13.75 1.44 -5.95
CA MET A 70 12.88 2.44 -5.34
C MET A 70 12.32 3.35 -6.42
N ALA A 71 11.01 3.29 -6.64
CA ALA A 71 10.30 4.21 -7.52
C ALA A 71 9.34 5.04 -6.67
N ALA A 72 9.38 6.36 -6.82
CA ALA A 72 8.48 7.28 -6.16
C ALA A 72 7.98 8.33 -7.15
N SER A 73 6.74 8.78 -6.98
CA SER A 73 6.24 10.00 -7.61
C SER A 73 6.94 11.22 -7.00
N SER A 74 7.10 12.29 -7.78
CA SER A 74 7.36 13.58 -7.16
C SER A 74 6.17 13.96 -6.28
N VAL A 75 6.43 14.54 -5.11
CA VAL A 75 5.37 14.95 -4.18
C VAL A 75 5.54 16.44 -3.84
N ARG A 76 4.44 17.16 -3.98
CA ARG A 76 4.32 18.52 -3.42
C ARG A 76 3.30 18.46 -2.29
N PHE A 77 3.68 18.87 -1.10
CA PHE A 77 2.84 18.89 0.09
C PHE A 77 2.73 20.29 0.68
N GLY A 78 1.52 20.76 0.92
CA GLY A 78 1.30 22.04 1.61
C GLY A 78 -0.09 22.62 1.34
N PRO A 79 -0.63 23.41 2.29
CA PRO A 79 -1.95 24.00 2.17
C PRO A 79 -2.02 25.00 1.01
N GLY A 80 -2.99 24.80 0.11
CA GLY A 80 -3.24 25.67 -1.04
C GLY A 80 -2.40 25.34 -2.27
N CYS A 81 -1.57 24.29 -2.27
CA CYS A 81 -0.72 23.94 -3.42
C CYS A 81 -1.51 23.43 -4.64
N THR A 82 -2.79 23.08 -4.49
CA THR A 82 -3.68 22.75 -5.62
C THR A 82 -3.80 23.88 -6.65
N LYS A 83 -3.65 25.13 -6.22
CA LYS A 83 -3.71 26.31 -7.10
C LYS A 83 -2.60 26.35 -8.17
N GLU A 84 -1.54 25.58 -7.98
CA GLU A 84 -0.40 25.53 -8.90
C GLU A 84 -0.58 24.50 -10.03
N VAL A 85 -1.61 23.66 -9.98
CA VAL A 85 -1.80 22.52 -10.90
C VAL A 85 -1.83 22.91 -12.37
N GLY A 86 -2.42 24.07 -12.71
CA GLY A 86 -2.44 24.57 -14.09
C GLY A 86 -1.03 24.84 -14.62
N MET A 87 -0.18 25.47 -13.79
CA MET A 87 1.24 25.69 -14.11
C MET A 87 2.00 24.37 -14.25
N ASP A 88 1.72 23.38 -13.38
CA ASP A 88 2.36 22.08 -13.48
C ASP A 88 2.01 21.37 -14.79
N MET A 89 0.73 21.37 -15.19
CA MET A 89 0.31 20.77 -16.44
C MET A 89 0.96 21.43 -17.63
N LYS A 90 1.04 22.76 -17.64
CA LYS A 90 1.75 23.54 -18.67
C LYS A 90 3.25 23.22 -18.71
N ASN A 91 3.91 23.14 -17.55
CA ASN A 91 5.32 22.80 -17.45
C ASN A 91 5.63 21.36 -17.90
N LEU A 92 4.67 20.44 -17.75
CA LEU A 92 4.73 19.08 -18.30
C LEU A 92 4.46 19.03 -19.81
N GLY A 93 4.19 20.19 -20.46
CA GLY A 93 3.93 20.30 -21.88
C GLY A 93 2.51 19.89 -22.30
N ALA A 94 1.59 19.74 -21.34
CA ALA A 94 0.23 19.34 -21.63
C ALA A 94 -0.52 20.42 -22.41
N LYS A 95 -1.15 20.02 -23.51
CA LYS A 95 -2.03 20.85 -24.32
C LYS A 95 -3.48 20.53 -24.04
N LYS A 96 -3.80 19.24 -23.90
CA LYS A 96 -5.14 18.74 -23.61
C LYS A 96 -5.10 17.69 -22.50
N VAL A 97 -5.84 17.92 -21.42
CA VAL A 97 -5.87 17.11 -20.20
C VAL A 97 -7.23 16.45 -20.03
N ILE A 98 -7.25 15.17 -19.66
CA ILE A 98 -8.45 14.57 -19.07
C ILE A 98 -8.37 14.74 -17.55
N VAL A 99 -9.32 15.51 -17.00
CA VAL A 99 -9.54 15.64 -15.58
C VAL A 99 -10.49 14.54 -15.12
N VAL A 100 -10.03 13.67 -14.25
CA VAL A 100 -10.80 12.53 -13.70
C VAL A 100 -11.22 12.85 -12.28
N THR A 101 -12.50 12.72 -11.99
CA THR A 101 -13.07 12.98 -10.66
C THR A 101 -14.32 12.12 -10.42
N ASP A 102 -14.99 12.33 -9.31
CA ASP A 102 -16.25 11.64 -8.96
C ASP A 102 -17.41 12.64 -8.79
N PRO A 103 -18.70 12.17 -8.76
CA PRO A 103 -19.87 13.04 -8.69
C PRO A 103 -19.96 13.94 -7.44
N ASN A 104 -19.20 13.64 -6.38
CA ASN A 104 -19.14 14.44 -5.16
C ASN A 104 -18.02 15.47 -5.22
N VAL A 105 -16.79 15.02 -5.53
CA VAL A 105 -15.61 15.88 -5.57
C VAL A 105 -15.71 16.95 -6.68
N VAL A 106 -16.40 16.66 -7.79
CA VAL A 106 -16.62 17.65 -8.87
C VAL A 106 -17.26 18.97 -8.38
N LYS A 107 -17.96 18.93 -7.26
CA LYS A 107 -18.66 20.09 -6.64
C LYS A 107 -17.81 20.84 -5.62
N LEU A 108 -16.66 20.31 -5.25
CA LEU A 108 -15.81 20.83 -4.16
C LEU A 108 -14.82 21.89 -4.69
N ASP A 109 -14.29 22.67 -3.75
CA ASP A 109 -13.35 23.76 -4.06
C ASP A 109 -12.05 23.26 -4.70
N ALA A 110 -11.62 22.04 -4.41
CA ALA A 110 -10.48 21.42 -5.10
C ALA A 110 -10.67 21.43 -6.62
N MET A 111 -11.84 21.02 -7.11
CA MET A 111 -12.15 21.03 -8.55
C MET A 111 -12.26 22.44 -9.12
N LYS A 112 -12.84 23.39 -8.39
CA LYS A 112 -12.89 24.80 -8.83
C LYS A 112 -11.48 25.34 -9.05
N GLN A 113 -10.57 25.16 -8.08
CA GLN A 113 -9.19 25.58 -8.17
C GLN A 113 -8.47 24.94 -9.37
N VAL A 114 -8.72 23.65 -9.62
CA VAL A 114 -8.16 22.93 -10.78
C VAL A 114 -8.65 23.53 -12.09
N VAL A 115 -9.96 23.73 -12.26
CA VAL A 115 -10.56 24.29 -13.48
C VAL A 115 -10.07 25.71 -13.74
N GLU A 116 -10.05 26.54 -12.69
CA GLU A 116 -9.51 27.91 -12.77
C GLU A 116 -8.03 27.92 -13.14
N GLY A 117 -7.23 27.04 -12.53
CA GLY A 117 -5.80 26.93 -12.81
C GLY A 117 -5.51 26.52 -14.25
N LEU A 118 -6.18 25.47 -14.77
CA LEU A 118 -6.03 25.03 -16.16
C LEU A 118 -6.46 26.12 -17.15
N SER A 119 -7.62 26.76 -16.90
CA SER A 119 -8.15 27.86 -17.75
C SER A 119 -7.20 29.05 -17.80
N LYS A 120 -6.65 29.46 -16.66
CA LYS A 120 -5.70 30.57 -16.53
C LYS A 120 -4.42 30.31 -17.34
N GLU A 121 -3.95 29.06 -17.37
CA GLU A 121 -2.73 28.69 -18.09
C GLU A 121 -2.99 28.33 -19.58
N GLY A 122 -4.25 28.38 -20.02
CA GLY A 122 -4.64 28.07 -21.40
C GLY A 122 -4.49 26.60 -21.76
N VAL A 123 -4.59 25.69 -20.80
CA VAL A 123 -4.55 24.24 -21.00
C VAL A 123 -5.96 23.75 -21.30
N GLU A 124 -6.17 23.15 -22.47
CA GLU A 124 -7.47 22.54 -22.82
C GLU A 124 -7.75 21.35 -21.91
N PHE A 125 -8.99 21.16 -21.49
CA PHE A 125 -9.36 20.01 -20.67
C PHE A 125 -10.79 19.54 -20.93
N VAL A 126 -11.00 18.26 -20.64
CA VAL A 126 -12.32 17.61 -20.56
C VAL A 126 -12.44 16.91 -19.21
N VAL A 127 -13.65 16.87 -18.66
CA VAL A 127 -13.88 16.28 -17.33
C VAL A 127 -14.62 14.96 -17.45
N PHE A 128 -14.12 13.94 -16.78
CA PHE A 128 -14.81 12.69 -16.49
C PHE A 128 -15.16 12.66 -15.00
N ASP A 129 -16.43 12.81 -14.66
CA ASP A 129 -16.96 12.95 -13.29
C ASP A 129 -17.79 11.75 -12.81
N LYS A 130 -17.64 10.59 -13.49
CA LYS A 130 -18.46 9.39 -13.23
C LYS A 130 -17.71 8.28 -12.50
N THR A 131 -16.55 8.58 -11.90
CA THR A 131 -15.82 7.57 -11.12
C THR A 131 -16.66 7.06 -9.97
N ARG A 132 -16.67 5.74 -9.78
CA ARG A 132 -17.37 5.07 -8.68
C ARG A 132 -16.41 4.77 -7.55
N VAL A 133 -16.89 4.91 -6.32
CA VAL A 133 -16.23 4.33 -5.15
C VAL A 133 -16.18 2.80 -5.34
N GLU A 134 -15.05 2.17 -5.05
CA GLU A 134 -14.82 0.75 -5.35
C GLU A 134 -15.05 0.46 -6.84
N PRO A 135 -14.16 0.90 -7.75
CA PRO A 135 -14.37 0.81 -9.18
C PRO A 135 -14.64 -0.62 -9.64
N LYS A 136 -15.58 -0.78 -10.56
CA LYS A 136 -15.91 -2.06 -11.20
C LYS A 136 -15.28 -2.12 -12.59
N ASP A 137 -14.97 -3.31 -13.07
CA ASP A 137 -14.38 -3.49 -14.42
C ASP A 137 -15.21 -2.81 -15.53
N TYR A 138 -16.54 -2.83 -15.45
CA TYR A 138 -17.39 -2.14 -16.41
C TYR A 138 -17.29 -0.60 -16.29
N SER A 139 -17.18 -0.05 -15.07
CA SER A 139 -17.02 1.39 -14.89
C SER A 139 -15.64 1.90 -15.35
N ILE A 140 -14.62 1.06 -15.23
CA ILE A 140 -13.29 1.33 -15.78
C ILE A 140 -13.33 1.32 -17.31
N LYS A 141 -14.03 0.35 -17.92
CA LYS A 141 -14.20 0.30 -19.38
C LYS A 141 -14.94 1.53 -19.90
N GLU A 142 -16.01 1.97 -19.23
CA GLU A 142 -16.70 3.23 -19.54
C GLU A 142 -15.74 4.44 -19.52
N ALA A 143 -14.89 4.52 -18.50
CA ALA A 143 -13.89 5.58 -18.37
C ALA A 143 -12.84 5.53 -19.50
N ILE A 144 -12.37 4.34 -19.88
CA ILE A 144 -11.44 4.14 -20.99
C ILE A 144 -12.08 4.55 -22.32
N ASP A 145 -13.34 4.16 -22.56
CA ASP A 145 -14.07 4.48 -23.78
C ASP A 145 -14.33 6.00 -23.92
N PHE A 146 -14.59 6.68 -22.78
CA PHE A 146 -14.63 8.14 -22.73
C PHE A 146 -13.28 8.76 -23.12
N ALA A 147 -12.17 8.21 -22.63
CA ALA A 147 -10.84 8.79 -22.80
C ALA A 147 -10.28 8.62 -24.23
N ARG A 148 -10.56 7.50 -24.90
CA ARG A 148 -10.00 7.16 -26.20
C ARG A 148 -10.18 8.24 -27.27
N PRO A 149 -11.38 8.79 -27.54
CA PRO A 149 -11.58 9.79 -28.56
C PRO A 149 -11.03 11.18 -28.22
N GLN A 150 -10.66 11.42 -26.96
CA GLN A 150 -10.22 12.74 -26.49
C GLN A 150 -8.84 13.13 -27.03
N ASN A 151 -7.99 12.16 -27.39
CA ASN A 151 -6.60 12.40 -27.81
C ASN A 151 -5.81 13.27 -26.83
N ALA A 152 -6.12 13.18 -25.54
CA ALA A 152 -5.43 13.92 -24.49
C ALA A 152 -3.97 13.48 -24.37
N ASP A 153 -3.10 14.41 -24.02
CA ASP A 153 -1.66 14.17 -23.85
C ASP A 153 -1.24 14.06 -22.38
N ALA A 154 -2.15 14.34 -21.46
CA ALA A 154 -1.93 14.16 -20.02
C ALA A 154 -3.23 13.85 -19.25
N PHE A 155 -3.09 13.39 -18.02
CA PHE A 155 -4.19 13.09 -17.10
C PHE A 155 -4.01 13.85 -15.80
N LEU A 156 -5.13 14.27 -15.20
CA LEU A 156 -5.20 14.90 -13.91
C LEU A 156 -6.30 14.25 -13.08
N ALA A 157 -5.95 13.57 -12.00
CA ALA A 157 -6.88 12.93 -11.09
C ALA A 157 -7.13 13.83 -9.88
N VAL A 158 -8.39 14.18 -9.60
CA VAL A 158 -8.78 14.98 -8.44
C VAL A 158 -9.81 14.20 -7.64
N GLY A 159 -9.39 13.57 -6.54
CA GLY A 159 -10.28 12.71 -5.76
C GLY A 159 -9.55 11.72 -4.87
N GLY A 160 -10.28 10.75 -4.34
CA GLY A 160 -9.72 9.65 -3.56
C GLY A 160 -9.04 8.58 -4.42
N GLY A 161 -8.61 7.49 -3.79
CA GLY A 161 -7.92 6.37 -4.45
C GLY A 161 -8.65 5.82 -5.67
N SER A 162 -9.99 5.67 -5.61
CA SER A 162 -10.80 5.20 -6.73
C SER A 162 -10.67 6.08 -8.00
N VAL A 163 -10.59 7.40 -7.79
CA VAL A 163 -10.41 8.37 -8.88
C VAL A 163 -9.01 8.27 -9.48
N ILE A 164 -8.00 8.21 -8.61
CA ILE A 164 -6.60 8.11 -9.04
C ILE A 164 -6.36 6.79 -9.78
N ASP A 165 -6.91 5.69 -9.28
CA ASP A 165 -6.79 4.37 -9.90
C ASP A 165 -7.51 4.31 -11.26
N THR A 166 -8.71 4.92 -11.36
CA THR A 166 -9.42 5.06 -12.65
C THR A 166 -8.58 5.85 -13.65
N ALA A 167 -7.97 6.97 -13.26
CA ALA A 167 -7.09 7.77 -14.11
C ALA A 167 -5.85 7.01 -14.58
N LYS A 168 -5.22 6.20 -13.69
CA LYS A 168 -4.11 5.30 -14.06
C LYS A 168 -4.52 4.32 -15.16
N LEU A 169 -5.72 3.72 -15.03
CA LEU A 169 -6.23 2.75 -16.01
C LEU A 169 -6.64 3.42 -17.32
N MET A 170 -7.28 4.58 -17.27
CA MET A 170 -7.54 5.38 -18.47
C MET A 170 -6.24 5.69 -19.22
N ASN A 171 -5.20 6.14 -18.51
CA ASN A 171 -3.88 6.41 -19.08
C ASN A 171 -3.25 5.16 -19.70
N LEU A 172 -3.28 4.03 -18.99
CA LEU A 172 -2.73 2.76 -19.47
C LEU A 172 -3.40 2.33 -20.78
N TYR A 173 -4.74 2.20 -20.81
CA TYR A 173 -5.44 1.64 -21.94
C TYR A 173 -5.61 2.62 -23.13
N THR A 174 -5.46 3.93 -22.93
CA THR A 174 -5.30 4.88 -24.03
C THR A 174 -3.88 4.88 -24.60
N SER A 175 -2.89 4.49 -23.79
CA SER A 175 -1.51 4.30 -24.26
C SER A 175 -1.29 2.95 -24.97
N PHE A 176 -2.14 1.95 -24.70
CA PHE A 176 -2.12 0.61 -25.29
C PHE A 176 -3.51 0.29 -25.87
N PRO A 177 -3.93 0.93 -26.97
CA PRO A 177 -5.31 0.85 -27.48
C PRO A 177 -5.71 -0.56 -27.96
N ASP A 178 -4.74 -1.37 -28.39
CA ASP A 178 -4.95 -2.73 -28.91
C ASP A 178 -4.91 -3.81 -27.82
N ALA A 179 -4.62 -3.43 -26.56
CA ALA A 179 -4.52 -4.40 -25.46
C ALA A 179 -5.91 -4.84 -24.99
N ASP A 180 -6.03 -6.14 -24.72
CA ASP A 180 -7.19 -6.69 -24.01
C ASP A 180 -7.21 -6.22 -22.56
N PHE A 181 -8.42 -6.08 -21.98
CA PHE A 181 -8.56 -5.60 -20.60
C PHE A 181 -7.83 -6.48 -19.57
N LEU A 182 -7.71 -7.79 -19.81
CA LEU A 182 -7.03 -8.71 -18.90
C LEU A 182 -5.51 -8.84 -19.14
N ASP A 183 -4.95 -8.14 -20.14
CA ASP A 183 -3.52 -8.26 -20.46
C ASP A 183 -2.63 -7.82 -19.32
N PHE A 184 -2.93 -6.68 -18.72
CA PHE A 184 -2.13 -6.10 -17.65
C PHE A 184 -2.62 -6.47 -16.25
N VAL A 185 -3.83 -7.04 -16.13
CA VAL A 185 -4.40 -7.45 -14.85
C VAL A 185 -3.51 -8.52 -14.20
N ASN A 186 -3.29 -8.41 -12.90
CA ASN A 186 -2.43 -9.32 -12.15
C ASN A 186 -2.86 -10.79 -12.29
N ALA A 187 -1.89 -11.68 -12.46
CA ALA A 187 -2.11 -13.12 -12.40
C ALA A 187 -2.61 -13.54 -11.00
N PRO A 188 -3.42 -14.59 -10.87
CA PRO A 188 -3.87 -15.50 -11.94
C PRO A 188 -5.15 -15.03 -12.68
N LEU A 189 -5.74 -13.90 -12.29
CA LEU A 189 -7.01 -13.43 -12.87
C LEU A 189 -6.84 -12.81 -14.26
N GLY A 190 -5.69 -12.24 -14.55
CA GLY A 190 -5.26 -11.74 -15.84
C GLY A 190 -3.90 -12.29 -16.26
N ARG A 191 -3.34 -11.72 -17.34
CA ARG A 191 -2.06 -12.19 -17.92
C ARG A 191 -0.83 -11.58 -17.23
N GLY A 192 -0.96 -10.46 -16.52
CA GLY A 192 0.14 -9.75 -15.85
C GLY A 192 1.25 -9.31 -16.78
N LEU A 193 0.93 -8.91 -18.02
CA LEU A 193 1.94 -8.48 -18.98
C LEU A 193 2.63 -7.19 -18.53
N PRO A 194 3.93 -7.03 -18.78
CA PRO A 194 4.66 -5.83 -18.43
C PRO A 194 4.25 -4.62 -19.28
N ILE A 195 4.26 -3.43 -18.68
CA ILE A 195 4.07 -2.17 -19.41
C ILE A 195 5.42 -1.78 -20.01
N THR A 196 5.53 -1.86 -21.34
CA THR A 196 6.81 -1.80 -22.06
C THR A 196 7.17 -0.43 -22.60
N LYS A 197 6.25 0.55 -22.54
CA LYS A 197 6.49 1.94 -22.96
C LYS A 197 6.05 2.93 -21.88
N PRO A 198 6.61 4.15 -21.87
CA PRO A 198 6.17 5.20 -20.96
C PRO A 198 4.67 5.52 -21.16
N LEU A 199 3.99 5.81 -20.06
CA LEU A 199 2.64 6.35 -20.07
C LEU A 199 2.67 7.88 -20.16
N LYS A 200 1.53 8.49 -20.45
CA LYS A 200 1.40 9.95 -20.46
C LYS A 200 1.58 10.51 -19.04
N PRO A 201 1.98 11.78 -18.89
CA PRO A 201 2.02 12.42 -17.57
C PRO A 201 0.68 12.29 -16.85
N LEU A 202 0.73 11.92 -15.58
CA LEU A 202 -0.41 11.88 -14.67
C LEU A 202 -0.08 12.69 -13.42
N VAL A 203 -0.88 13.72 -13.15
CA VAL A 203 -0.86 14.44 -11.87
C VAL A 203 -2.02 13.96 -11.02
N ALA A 204 -1.76 13.70 -9.73
CA ALA A 204 -2.77 13.24 -8.80
C ALA A 204 -2.93 14.24 -7.65
N VAL A 205 -4.17 14.66 -7.39
CA VAL A 205 -4.57 15.57 -6.31
C VAL A 205 -5.50 14.79 -5.37
N PRO A 206 -4.96 14.14 -4.31
CA PRO A 206 -5.76 13.37 -3.40
C PRO A 206 -6.70 14.28 -2.57
N THR A 207 -7.94 13.81 -2.37
CA THR A 207 -8.92 14.42 -1.47
C THR A 207 -9.24 13.53 -0.27
N THR A 208 -8.57 12.38 -0.15
CA THR A 208 -8.64 11.46 0.98
C THR A 208 -7.25 11.16 1.52
N ALA A 209 -7.15 10.89 2.82
CA ALA A 209 -5.91 10.57 3.52
C ALA A 209 -5.86 9.06 3.84
N GLY A 210 -5.65 8.20 2.82
CA GLY A 210 -5.71 6.74 3.02
C GLY A 210 -4.82 5.96 2.07
N THR A 211 -5.21 5.85 0.82
CA THR A 211 -4.64 4.91 -0.14
C THR A 211 -3.19 5.16 -0.56
N GLY A 212 -2.70 6.42 -0.44
CA GLY A 212 -1.39 6.79 -0.99
C GLY A 212 -1.28 6.58 -2.51
N SER A 213 -2.41 6.51 -3.23
CA SER A 213 -2.43 6.17 -4.65
C SER A 213 -1.68 7.18 -5.51
N GLU A 214 -1.51 8.42 -5.04
CA GLU A 214 -0.69 9.46 -5.68
C GLU A 214 0.80 9.10 -5.76
N THR A 215 1.25 8.10 -4.98
CA THR A 215 2.66 7.65 -4.96
C THR A 215 2.84 6.18 -5.37
N THR A 216 1.75 5.44 -5.59
CA THR A 216 1.81 3.99 -5.86
C THR A 216 1.67 3.64 -7.33
N GLY A 217 2.26 2.50 -7.71
CA GLY A 217 2.12 1.91 -9.05
C GLY A 217 1.03 0.84 -9.12
N THR A 218 -0.04 0.98 -8.35
CA THR A 218 -1.17 0.05 -8.33
C THR A 218 -2.46 0.76 -8.68
N ALA A 219 -3.40 0.03 -9.31
CA ALA A 219 -4.76 0.45 -9.54
C ALA A 219 -5.67 -0.75 -9.26
N ILE A 220 -6.63 -0.60 -8.35
CA ILE A 220 -7.47 -1.67 -7.83
C ILE A 220 -8.91 -1.50 -8.29
N PHE A 221 -9.57 -2.60 -8.64
CA PHE A 221 -10.97 -2.64 -9.06
C PHE A 221 -11.58 -4.03 -8.84
N ASP A 222 -12.91 -4.09 -8.84
CA ASP A 222 -13.64 -5.36 -8.81
C ASP A 222 -13.82 -5.92 -10.22
N LEU A 223 -13.41 -7.17 -10.43
CA LEU A 223 -13.70 -7.95 -11.62
C LEU A 223 -15.00 -8.73 -11.39
N VAL A 224 -16.12 -8.11 -11.75
CA VAL A 224 -17.47 -8.57 -11.41
C VAL A 224 -17.73 -9.98 -11.93
N SER A 225 -17.28 -10.29 -13.15
CA SER A 225 -17.45 -11.62 -13.76
C SER A 225 -16.77 -12.75 -12.99
N LYS A 226 -15.76 -12.43 -12.16
CA LYS A 226 -15.02 -13.39 -11.33
C LYS A 226 -15.37 -13.27 -9.84
N LYS A 227 -16.29 -12.36 -9.47
CA LYS A 227 -16.60 -12.04 -8.07
C LYS A 227 -15.33 -11.79 -7.23
N ALA A 228 -14.33 -11.14 -7.81
CA ALA A 228 -13.03 -10.98 -7.20
C ALA A 228 -12.54 -9.53 -7.33
N LYS A 229 -12.01 -8.99 -6.25
CA LYS A 229 -11.23 -7.75 -6.27
C LYS A 229 -9.83 -8.06 -6.77
N THR A 230 -9.32 -7.26 -7.69
CA THR A 230 -8.01 -7.42 -8.31
C THR A 230 -7.46 -6.06 -8.73
N GLY A 231 -6.39 -6.04 -9.49
CA GLY A 231 -5.82 -4.80 -9.99
C GLY A 231 -4.69 -5.03 -10.97
N ILE A 232 -4.06 -3.92 -11.31
CA ILE A 232 -2.82 -3.86 -12.09
C ILE A 232 -1.75 -3.26 -11.20
N ALA A 233 -0.60 -3.90 -11.12
CA ALA A 233 0.52 -3.44 -10.31
C ALA A 233 1.78 -3.36 -11.17
N HIS A 234 2.17 -2.13 -11.53
CA HIS A 234 3.38 -1.88 -12.30
C HIS A 234 3.92 -0.47 -12.00
N ARG A 235 5.24 -0.34 -11.86
CA ARG A 235 5.88 0.95 -11.54
C ARG A 235 5.56 2.09 -12.51
N ALA A 236 5.27 1.78 -13.78
CA ALA A 236 4.89 2.78 -14.78
C ALA A 236 3.54 3.45 -14.52
N LEU A 237 2.68 2.88 -13.64
CA LEU A 237 1.42 3.49 -13.25
C LEU A 237 1.57 4.60 -12.21
N LYS A 238 2.78 4.77 -11.61
CA LYS A 238 2.99 5.83 -10.62
C LYS A 238 2.72 7.20 -11.24
N PRO A 239 1.92 8.06 -10.59
CA PRO A 239 1.76 9.43 -11.04
C PRO A 239 3.10 10.16 -11.18
N THR A 240 3.20 11.06 -12.12
CA THR A 240 4.37 11.93 -12.31
C THR A 240 4.56 12.87 -11.12
N LEU A 241 3.42 13.38 -10.60
CA LEU A 241 3.38 14.30 -9.47
C LEU A 241 2.13 14.03 -8.62
N GLY A 242 2.31 13.92 -7.30
CA GLY A 242 1.26 14.00 -6.30
C GLY A 242 1.20 15.40 -5.70
N ILE A 243 0.07 16.08 -5.81
CA ILE A 243 -0.17 17.39 -5.17
C ILE A 243 -1.02 17.15 -3.92
N CYS A 244 -0.36 16.99 -2.79
CA CYS A 244 -0.96 16.65 -1.50
C CYS A 244 -1.30 17.94 -0.72
N ASP A 245 -2.48 18.47 -0.99
CA ASP A 245 -2.99 19.69 -0.35
C ASP A 245 -3.92 19.33 0.81
N PRO A 246 -3.51 19.59 2.08
CA PRO A 246 -4.35 19.25 3.24
C PRO A 246 -5.71 19.96 3.25
N ILE A 247 -5.86 21.08 2.56
CA ILE A 247 -7.16 21.78 2.47
C ILE A 247 -8.20 20.89 1.78
N ASN A 248 -7.79 20.05 0.85
CA ASN A 248 -8.69 19.16 0.10
C ASN A 248 -9.29 18.03 0.97
N THR A 249 -8.71 17.73 2.13
CA THR A 249 -9.21 16.69 3.04
C THR A 249 -10.17 17.21 4.10
N ARG A 250 -10.33 18.54 4.23
CA ARG A 250 -11.18 19.17 5.25
C ARG A 250 -12.66 18.78 5.16
N THR A 251 -13.12 18.40 3.99
CA THR A 251 -14.51 18.00 3.76
C THR A 251 -14.76 16.51 3.97
N MET A 252 -13.72 15.74 4.37
CA MET A 252 -13.89 14.31 4.66
C MET A 252 -14.73 14.11 5.91
N PRO A 253 -15.80 13.28 5.84
CA PRO A 253 -16.53 12.86 7.05
C PRO A 253 -15.62 12.06 8.01
N SER A 254 -15.90 12.15 9.33
CA SER A 254 -15.15 11.42 10.38
C SER A 254 -15.05 9.91 10.10
N ALA A 255 -16.12 9.29 9.62
CA ALA A 255 -16.11 7.88 9.25
C ALA A 255 -15.18 7.55 8.06
N VAL A 256 -15.00 8.50 7.13
CA VAL A 256 -14.04 8.37 6.03
C VAL A 256 -12.62 8.56 6.53
N HIS A 257 -12.38 9.51 7.47
CA HIS A 257 -11.09 9.63 8.16
C HIS A 257 -10.71 8.34 8.89
N ALA A 258 -11.65 7.74 9.63
CA ALA A 258 -11.41 6.48 10.33
C ALA A 258 -11.04 5.35 9.35
N SER A 259 -11.89 5.10 8.37
CA SER A 259 -11.65 4.05 7.37
C SER A 259 -10.35 4.25 6.59
N SER A 260 -10.10 5.47 6.09
CA SER A 260 -8.88 5.79 5.35
C SER A 260 -7.63 5.66 6.22
N GLY A 261 -7.69 6.12 7.47
CA GLY A 261 -6.57 6.03 8.39
C GLY A 261 -6.25 4.58 8.83
N LEU A 262 -7.26 3.72 8.90
CA LEU A 262 -7.08 2.28 9.12
C LEU A 262 -6.30 1.62 7.97
N ASP A 263 -6.53 2.08 6.75
CA ASP A 263 -5.78 1.65 5.57
C ASP A 263 -4.31 2.06 5.67
N VAL A 264 -4.02 3.33 6.04
CA VAL A 264 -2.66 3.82 6.29
C VAL A 264 -1.95 3.00 7.36
N LEU A 265 -2.65 2.67 8.44
CA LEU A 265 -2.13 1.84 9.54
C LEU A 265 -1.63 0.48 9.02
N CYS A 266 -2.47 -0.20 8.24
CA CYS A 266 -2.14 -1.52 7.70
C CYS A 266 -1.08 -1.42 6.60
N HIS A 267 -1.13 -0.42 5.72
CA HIS A 267 -0.07 -0.16 4.75
C HIS A 267 1.31 -0.05 5.41
N ALA A 268 1.39 0.74 6.48
CA ALA A 268 2.63 0.94 7.21
C ALA A 268 3.13 -0.34 7.90
N LEU A 269 2.24 -1.06 8.59
CA LEU A 269 2.58 -2.28 9.31
C LEU A 269 2.96 -3.42 8.37
N GLU A 270 2.18 -3.65 7.31
CA GLU A 270 2.47 -4.74 6.37
C GLU A 270 3.74 -4.49 5.56
N SER A 271 3.97 -3.25 5.13
CA SER A 271 5.22 -2.86 4.49
C SER A 271 6.43 -3.10 5.40
N TRP A 272 6.30 -2.73 6.68
CA TRP A 272 7.34 -2.93 7.69
C TRP A 272 7.60 -4.40 7.99
N THR A 273 6.57 -5.25 8.00
CA THR A 273 6.68 -6.67 8.38
C THR A 273 6.74 -7.63 7.21
N ALA A 274 6.63 -7.18 5.95
CA ALA A 274 6.78 -8.02 4.76
C ALA A 274 8.12 -8.77 4.76
N ILE A 275 8.17 -9.90 4.05
CA ILE A 275 9.45 -10.60 3.86
C ILE A 275 10.50 -9.64 3.28
N PRO A 276 11.78 -9.74 3.70
CA PRO A 276 12.84 -8.92 3.14
C PRO A 276 13.00 -9.12 1.63
N TYR A 277 13.31 -8.06 0.89
CA TYR A 277 13.47 -8.10 -0.57
C TYR A 277 14.42 -9.21 -1.05
N TYR A 278 15.50 -9.46 -0.29
CA TYR A 278 16.51 -10.47 -0.63
C TYR A 278 16.08 -11.92 -0.38
N GLU A 279 14.89 -12.14 0.22
CA GLU A 279 14.30 -13.46 0.37
C GLU A 279 13.33 -13.82 -0.76
N ARG A 280 12.95 -12.84 -1.58
CA ARG A 280 12.07 -13.09 -2.72
C ARG A 280 12.67 -14.03 -3.75
N ILE A 281 11.84 -14.91 -4.27
CA ILE A 281 12.11 -15.85 -5.36
C ILE A 281 10.91 -15.90 -6.33
N PRO A 282 11.13 -16.13 -7.64
CA PRO A 282 12.42 -16.10 -8.33
C PRO A 282 12.89 -14.66 -8.58
N ARG A 283 14.20 -14.48 -8.69
CA ARG A 283 14.77 -13.23 -9.20
C ARG A 283 14.45 -13.08 -10.69
N PRO A 284 13.93 -11.92 -11.13
CA PRO A 284 13.65 -11.72 -12.54
C PRO A 284 14.94 -11.71 -13.39
N SER A 285 14.85 -12.27 -14.59
CA SER A 285 15.97 -12.28 -15.55
C SER A 285 16.21 -10.91 -16.21
N ASN A 286 15.19 -10.07 -16.23
CA ASN A 286 15.25 -8.71 -16.76
C ASN A 286 14.66 -7.72 -15.73
N PRO A 287 15.32 -6.58 -15.46
CA PRO A 287 14.83 -5.57 -14.50
C PRO A 287 13.40 -5.06 -14.76
N ILE A 288 12.93 -5.02 -16.01
CA ILE A 288 11.57 -4.62 -16.34
C ILE A 288 10.50 -5.56 -15.75
N GLN A 289 10.88 -6.81 -15.48
CA GLN A 289 10.02 -7.83 -14.89
C GLN A 289 10.00 -7.76 -13.36
N ARG A 290 10.82 -6.88 -12.75
CA ARG A 290 10.80 -6.72 -11.30
C ARG A 290 9.44 -6.17 -10.89
N PRO A 291 8.71 -6.86 -9.97
CA PRO A 291 7.36 -6.45 -9.61
C PRO A 291 7.36 -5.11 -8.86
N ALA A 292 6.20 -4.46 -8.81
CA ALA A 292 6.03 -3.23 -8.03
C ALA A 292 6.30 -3.48 -6.53
N TYR A 293 5.83 -4.62 -6.00
CA TYR A 293 6.02 -5.02 -4.60
C TYR A 293 7.21 -5.95 -4.48
N GLN A 294 8.23 -5.54 -3.75
CA GLN A 294 9.54 -6.18 -3.75
C GLN A 294 9.97 -6.76 -2.39
N GLY A 295 9.16 -6.59 -1.35
CA GLY A 295 9.51 -6.95 0.03
C GLY A 295 10.09 -5.76 0.80
N ALA A 296 10.13 -5.91 2.13
CA ALA A 296 10.67 -4.91 3.05
C ALA A 296 12.11 -4.56 2.67
N ASN A 297 12.43 -3.29 2.70
CA ASN A 297 13.76 -2.77 2.34
C ASN A 297 14.06 -1.50 3.16
N PRO A 298 15.35 -1.14 3.34
CA PRO A 298 15.75 -0.06 4.24
C PRO A 298 15.14 1.30 3.93
N ILE A 299 14.83 1.60 2.66
CA ILE A 299 14.24 2.89 2.27
C ILE A 299 12.74 2.88 2.60
N SER A 300 12.01 1.85 2.19
CA SER A 300 10.59 1.70 2.52
C SER A 300 10.35 1.70 4.03
N ASP A 301 11.24 1.09 4.80
CA ASP A 301 11.17 1.02 6.26
C ASP A 301 11.13 2.40 6.93
N ILE A 302 11.92 3.37 6.42
CA ILE A 302 11.93 4.75 6.93
C ILE A 302 10.56 5.40 6.78
N PHE A 303 9.96 5.27 5.59
CA PHE A 303 8.68 5.86 5.28
C PHE A 303 7.53 5.17 6.03
N SER A 304 7.55 3.84 6.08
CA SER A 304 6.52 3.03 6.75
C SER A 304 6.49 3.27 8.26
N LEU A 305 7.64 3.32 8.93
CA LEU A 305 7.69 3.61 10.37
C LEU A 305 7.26 5.04 10.68
N GLN A 306 7.61 6.02 9.84
CA GLN A 306 7.15 7.39 10.06
C GLN A 306 5.63 7.50 9.83
N ALA A 307 5.10 6.84 8.81
CA ALA A 307 3.66 6.75 8.57
C ALA A 307 2.94 6.12 9.77
N LEU A 308 3.46 5.03 10.31
CA LEU A 308 2.89 4.36 11.49
C LEU A 308 2.85 5.28 12.70
N ARG A 309 3.95 5.99 13.01
CA ARG A 309 4.01 6.95 14.12
C ARG A 309 2.98 8.06 13.97
N SER A 310 2.91 8.66 12.77
CA SER A 310 1.94 9.71 12.50
C SER A 310 0.50 9.20 12.61
N THR A 311 0.22 8.00 12.10
CA THR A 311 -1.12 7.41 12.17
C THR A 311 -1.54 7.14 13.62
N VAL A 312 -0.69 6.54 14.43
CA VAL A 312 -1.00 6.25 15.84
C VAL A 312 -1.24 7.54 16.63
N GLN A 313 -0.50 8.61 16.32
CA GLN A 313 -0.62 9.90 17.02
C GLN A 313 -1.84 10.70 16.56
N TYR A 314 -2.11 10.77 15.25
CA TYR A 314 -3.03 11.76 14.70
C TYR A 314 -4.38 11.18 14.26
N LEU A 315 -4.48 9.87 13.93
CA LEU A 315 -5.75 9.28 13.51
C LEU A 315 -6.85 9.42 14.58
N PRO A 316 -6.59 9.14 15.88
CA PRO A 316 -7.61 9.33 16.90
C PRO A 316 -8.09 10.78 17.05
N ARG A 317 -7.21 11.74 16.77
CA ARG A 317 -7.56 13.18 16.78
C ARG A 317 -8.43 13.53 15.57
N ALA A 318 -8.00 13.15 14.35
CA ALA A 318 -8.70 13.44 13.11
C ALA A 318 -10.11 12.81 13.06
N VAL A 319 -10.30 11.65 13.71
CA VAL A 319 -11.60 10.98 13.80
C VAL A 319 -12.52 11.67 14.81
N ARG A 320 -11.96 12.14 15.95
CA ARG A 320 -12.73 12.76 17.02
C ARG A 320 -13.14 14.18 16.72
N ASP A 321 -12.25 14.94 16.08
CA ASP A 321 -12.43 16.35 15.81
C ASP A 321 -12.23 16.64 14.30
N PRO A 322 -13.33 16.85 13.56
CA PRO A 322 -13.26 17.14 12.13
C PRO A 322 -12.67 18.54 11.83
N ASP A 323 -12.49 19.39 12.83
CA ASP A 323 -11.87 20.72 12.67
C ASP A 323 -10.37 20.73 13.04
N ASP A 324 -9.83 19.62 13.54
CA ASP A 324 -8.40 19.47 13.83
C ASP A 324 -7.56 19.40 12.53
N PHE A 325 -7.31 20.55 11.96
CA PHE A 325 -6.58 20.68 10.70
C PHE A 325 -5.15 20.13 10.76
N GLU A 326 -4.49 20.22 11.91
CA GLU A 326 -3.17 19.62 12.10
C GLU A 326 -3.25 18.10 11.95
N ALA A 327 -4.17 17.46 12.66
CA ALA A 327 -4.33 16.01 12.59
C ALA A 327 -4.70 15.55 11.17
N GLN A 328 -5.63 16.24 10.49
CA GLN A 328 -5.98 15.94 9.11
C GLN A 328 -4.78 16.08 8.16
N SER A 329 -4.00 17.15 8.31
CA SER A 329 -2.79 17.39 7.51
C SER A 329 -1.75 16.31 7.73
N GLN A 330 -1.54 15.90 8.98
CA GLN A 330 -0.60 14.83 9.33
C GLN A 330 -1.08 13.45 8.83
N MET A 331 -2.39 13.20 8.80
CA MET A 331 -2.93 11.97 8.22
C MET A 331 -2.74 11.93 6.70
N LEU A 332 -2.91 13.04 5.98
CA LEU A 332 -2.60 13.10 4.55
C LEU A 332 -1.11 12.85 4.31
N LEU A 333 -0.23 13.45 5.10
CA LEU A 333 1.22 13.20 5.01
C LEU A 333 1.54 11.74 5.32
N ALA A 334 0.92 11.15 6.34
CA ALA A 334 1.09 9.74 6.69
C ALA A 334 0.65 8.80 5.54
N ALA A 335 -0.48 9.11 4.87
CA ALA A 335 -0.95 8.35 3.72
C ALA A 335 0.06 8.41 2.55
N THR A 336 0.60 9.58 2.26
CA THR A 336 1.63 9.78 1.24
C THR A 336 2.92 9.01 1.58
N LEU A 337 3.40 9.10 2.82
CA LEU A 337 4.58 8.37 3.29
C LEU A 337 4.35 6.84 3.23
N ALA A 338 3.19 6.37 3.70
CA ALA A 338 2.83 4.96 3.58
C ALA A 338 2.85 4.51 2.11
N GLY A 339 2.28 5.31 1.21
CA GLY A 339 2.27 5.05 -0.23
C GLY A 339 3.68 4.92 -0.84
N VAL A 340 4.63 5.76 -0.43
CA VAL A 340 6.05 5.62 -0.81
C VAL A 340 6.64 4.33 -0.25
N GLY A 341 6.35 3.97 0.98
CA GLY A 341 6.84 2.75 1.64
C GLY A 341 6.28 1.49 0.98
N PHE A 342 4.97 1.24 1.13
CA PHE A 342 4.35 0.00 0.64
C PHE A 342 4.29 -0.08 -0.89
N GLY A 343 4.26 1.04 -1.59
CA GLY A 343 4.29 1.07 -3.05
C GLY A 343 5.54 0.43 -3.66
N ASN A 344 6.55 0.15 -2.84
CA ASN A 344 7.78 -0.55 -3.20
C ASN A 344 7.99 -1.83 -2.40
N ALA A 345 7.75 -1.83 -1.09
CA ALA A 345 7.85 -3.04 -0.26
C ALA A 345 6.66 -3.98 -0.47
N GLY A 346 5.47 -3.45 -0.63
CA GLY A 346 4.24 -4.21 -0.74
C GLY A 346 3.47 -4.31 0.58
N VAL A 347 2.33 -4.97 0.49
CA VAL A 347 1.44 -5.37 1.59
C VAL A 347 1.26 -6.88 1.55
N HIS A 348 0.64 -7.49 2.58
CA HIS A 348 0.52 -8.95 2.61
C HIS A 348 -0.86 -9.46 3.08
N LEU A 349 -0.98 -10.07 4.25
CA LEU A 349 -2.17 -10.83 4.70
C LEU A 349 -3.39 -9.95 4.96
N CYS A 350 -3.25 -8.78 5.61
CA CYS A 350 -4.39 -7.91 5.88
C CYS A 350 -5.07 -7.50 4.57
N HIS A 351 -4.28 -7.06 3.58
CA HIS A 351 -4.79 -6.72 2.25
C HIS A 351 -5.27 -7.96 1.48
N GLY A 352 -4.53 -9.08 1.54
CA GLY A 352 -4.95 -10.33 0.88
C GLY A 352 -6.33 -10.79 1.36
N MET A 353 -6.56 -10.80 2.66
CA MET A 353 -7.83 -11.15 3.30
C MET A 353 -8.93 -10.11 3.06
N SER A 354 -8.58 -8.84 2.91
CA SER A 354 -9.55 -7.75 2.70
C SER A 354 -10.35 -7.90 1.41
N TYR A 355 -9.77 -8.48 0.39
CA TYR A 355 -10.42 -8.59 -0.92
C TYR A 355 -11.71 -9.43 -0.89
N PRO A 356 -11.72 -10.67 -0.39
CA PRO A 356 -12.97 -11.40 -0.22
C PRO A 356 -13.87 -10.77 0.84
N ILE A 357 -13.37 -10.21 1.93
CA ILE A 357 -14.18 -9.51 2.93
C ILE A 357 -15.00 -8.39 2.27
N SER A 358 -14.39 -7.60 1.39
CA SER A 358 -15.08 -6.52 0.68
C SER A 358 -16.02 -7.03 -0.42
N SER A 359 -15.57 -8.00 -1.24
CA SER A 359 -16.33 -8.47 -2.41
C SER A 359 -17.48 -9.43 -2.09
N GLN A 360 -17.41 -10.13 -0.95
CA GLN A 360 -18.43 -11.08 -0.47
C GLN A 360 -19.28 -10.49 0.66
N ASN A 361 -19.37 -9.18 0.74
CA ASN A 361 -20.13 -8.46 1.77
C ASN A 361 -21.53 -9.08 1.99
N PRO A 362 -21.85 -9.59 3.20
CA PRO A 362 -23.11 -10.26 3.48
C PRO A 362 -24.31 -9.31 3.65
N GLY A 363 -24.15 -8.03 3.32
CA GLY A 363 -25.19 -7.00 3.44
C GLY A 363 -24.87 -5.89 4.44
N TYR A 364 -23.61 -5.79 4.86
CA TYR A 364 -23.17 -4.72 5.75
C TYR A 364 -23.24 -3.35 5.06
N HIS A 365 -23.79 -2.37 5.75
CA HIS A 365 -23.85 -0.97 5.36
C HIS A 365 -23.07 -0.11 6.34
N HIS A 366 -22.03 0.58 5.86
CA HIS A 366 -21.28 1.48 6.71
C HIS A 366 -21.99 2.84 6.82
N HIS A 367 -22.26 3.26 8.04
CA HIS A 367 -23.04 4.48 8.35
C HIS A 367 -22.44 5.79 7.79
N GLY A 368 -21.11 5.83 7.55
CA GLY A 368 -20.40 6.98 7.00
C GLY A 368 -20.29 7.02 5.48
N TYR A 369 -20.79 5.99 4.78
CA TYR A 369 -20.72 5.90 3.32
C TYR A 369 -22.14 5.84 2.72
N ALA A 370 -22.69 7.01 2.39
CA ALA A 370 -23.99 7.11 1.72
C ALA A 370 -23.85 6.81 0.23
N VAL A 371 -23.69 5.54 -0.14
CA VAL A 371 -23.58 5.09 -1.54
C VAL A 371 -24.94 4.56 -2.00
N GLY A 372 -25.94 5.43 -2.08
CA GLY A 372 -27.26 5.10 -2.67
C GLY A 372 -27.95 3.86 -2.10
N GLY A 373 -27.73 3.51 -0.82
CA GLY A 373 -28.28 2.32 -0.19
C GLY A 373 -27.56 1.00 -0.57
N THR A 374 -26.48 1.05 -1.33
CA THR A 374 -25.71 -0.14 -1.69
C THR A 374 -24.87 -0.62 -0.50
N PRO A 375 -24.92 -1.94 -0.15
CA PRO A 375 -24.05 -2.50 0.88
C PRO A 375 -22.58 -2.27 0.54
N ILE A 376 -21.82 -1.75 1.50
CA ILE A 376 -20.37 -1.50 1.32
C ILE A 376 -19.63 -1.75 2.64
N ILE A 377 -18.53 -2.48 2.57
CA ILE A 377 -17.49 -2.53 3.60
C ILE A 377 -16.36 -1.66 3.07
N PRO A 378 -16.11 -0.47 3.65
CA PRO A 378 -15.03 0.41 3.19
C PRO A 378 -13.68 -0.31 3.23
N HIS A 379 -12.81 -0.03 2.27
CA HIS A 379 -11.54 -0.75 2.10
C HIS A 379 -10.72 -0.82 3.38
N GLY A 380 -10.43 0.31 4.02
CA GLY A 380 -9.63 0.32 5.25
C GLY A 380 -10.26 -0.46 6.41
N VAL A 381 -11.61 -0.51 6.49
CA VAL A 381 -12.30 -1.39 7.46
C VAL A 381 -12.04 -2.85 7.14
N SER A 382 -12.20 -3.26 5.87
CA SER A 382 -11.98 -4.65 5.45
C SER A 382 -10.53 -5.12 5.64
N VAL A 383 -9.57 -4.19 5.58
CA VAL A 383 -8.15 -4.47 5.82
C VAL A 383 -7.86 -4.58 7.32
N ALA A 384 -8.33 -3.62 8.11
CA ALA A 384 -7.97 -3.53 9.53
C ALA A 384 -8.65 -4.58 10.41
N VAL A 385 -9.82 -5.07 10.03
CA VAL A 385 -10.58 -6.03 10.83
C VAL A 385 -9.86 -7.36 11.06
N SER A 386 -8.91 -7.72 10.21
CA SER A 386 -8.05 -8.91 10.35
C SER A 386 -6.68 -8.61 10.96
N ALA A 387 -6.29 -7.35 11.12
CA ALA A 387 -4.95 -6.98 11.52
C ALA A 387 -4.49 -7.59 12.87
N PRO A 388 -5.27 -7.62 13.95
CA PRO A 388 -4.84 -8.26 15.19
C PRO A 388 -4.48 -9.73 15.02
N SER A 389 -5.29 -10.51 14.29
CA SER A 389 -5.04 -11.92 13.96
C SER A 389 -3.76 -12.08 13.12
N VAL A 390 -3.63 -11.29 12.06
CA VAL A 390 -2.47 -11.32 11.15
C VAL A 390 -1.17 -11.06 11.88
N PHE A 391 -1.10 -10.03 12.72
CA PHE A 391 0.17 -9.68 13.38
C PHE A 391 0.50 -10.59 14.57
N ARG A 392 -0.48 -11.28 15.16
CA ARG A 392 -0.22 -12.43 16.04
C ARG A 392 0.46 -13.56 15.27
N PHE A 393 -0.08 -13.93 14.13
CA PHE A 393 0.44 -15.02 13.30
C PHE A 393 1.86 -14.73 12.78
N THR A 394 2.11 -13.52 12.29
CA THR A 394 3.40 -13.15 11.69
C THR A 394 4.50 -12.85 12.71
N GLY A 395 4.16 -12.71 14.01
CA GLY A 395 5.07 -12.24 15.06
C GLY A 395 6.34 -13.07 15.22
N ALA A 396 6.26 -14.38 15.01
CA ALA A 396 7.41 -15.27 15.12
C ALA A 396 8.45 -15.11 13.99
N SER A 397 8.05 -14.59 12.84
CA SER A 397 8.93 -14.41 11.66
C SER A 397 10.01 -13.35 11.88
N ASN A 398 9.64 -12.25 12.52
CA ASN A 398 10.56 -11.16 12.87
C ASN A 398 10.08 -10.45 14.14
N PRO A 399 10.37 -11.04 15.32
CA PRO A 399 9.91 -10.50 16.59
C PRO A 399 10.37 -9.07 16.88
N GLU A 400 11.57 -8.70 16.43
CA GLU A 400 12.11 -7.36 16.64
C GLU A 400 11.28 -6.29 15.93
N ARG A 401 10.85 -6.57 14.68
CA ARG A 401 10.00 -5.64 13.94
C ARG A 401 8.61 -5.51 14.56
N HIS A 402 8.04 -6.62 15.08
CA HIS A 402 6.75 -6.60 15.76
C HIS A 402 6.83 -5.84 17.08
N LEU A 403 7.88 -6.03 17.88
CA LEU A 403 8.08 -5.28 19.12
C LEU A 403 8.34 -3.79 18.86
N ALA A 404 9.12 -3.45 17.83
CA ALA A 404 9.34 -2.05 17.45
C ALA A 404 8.03 -1.35 16.99
N ALA A 405 7.13 -2.09 16.34
CA ALA A 405 5.80 -1.59 16.02
C ALA A 405 4.94 -1.42 17.30
N ALA A 406 4.95 -2.41 18.21
CA ALA A 406 4.20 -2.33 19.47
C ALA A 406 4.65 -1.14 20.35
N GLU A 407 5.94 -0.81 20.35
CA GLU A 407 6.48 0.37 21.05
C GLU A 407 5.87 1.67 20.53
N ILE A 408 5.58 1.77 19.22
CA ILE A 408 4.92 2.94 18.63
C ILE A 408 3.50 3.11 19.18
N PHE A 409 2.80 2.02 19.52
CA PHE A 409 1.49 2.07 20.19
C PHE A 409 1.61 2.38 21.71
N GLY A 410 2.80 2.64 22.21
CA GLY A 410 3.04 3.00 23.62
C GLY A 410 3.23 1.81 24.55
N VAL A 411 3.47 0.60 24.03
CA VAL A 411 3.77 -0.58 24.84
C VAL A 411 5.23 -0.56 25.31
N ASP A 412 5.46 -0.78 26.61
CA ASP A 412 6.82 -1.02 27.12
C ASP A 412 7.28 -2.43 26.76
N VAL A 413 8.16 -2.51 25.76
CA VAL A 413 8.69 -3.76 25.23
C VAL A 413 10.00 -4.20 25.91
N SER A 414 10.53 -3.45 26.87
CA SER A 414 11.85 -3.65 27.46
C SER A 414 12.05 -5.03 28.12
N ARG A 415 10.96 -5.65 28.59
CA ARG A 415 10.95 -6.96 29.24
C ARG A 415 10.15 -8.02 28.48
N VAL A 416 9.67 -7.69 27.29
CA VAL A 416 8.87 -8.62 26.48
C VAL A 416 9.78 -9.67 25.83
N LYS A 417 9.43 -10.95 26.01
CA LYS A 417 10.11 -12.03 25.33
C LYS A 417 9.80 -11.99 23.82
N LYS A 418 10.79 -12.29 22.98
CA LYS A 418 10.60 -12.33 21.50
C LYS A 418 9.48 -13.27 21.07
N SER A 419 9.26 -14.39 21.79
CA SER A 419 8.17 -15.33 21.53
C SER A 419 6.76 -14.74 21.74
N ALA A 420 6.63 -13.64 22.47
CA ALA A 420 5.37 -12.95 22.72
C ALA A 420 5.13 -11.75 21.78
N ALA A 421 6.05 -11.50 20.85
CA ALA A 421 6.01 -10.29 20.01
C ALA A 421 4.71 -10.14 19.20
N GLY A 422 4.21 -11.25 18.63
CA GLY A 422 2.97 -11.25 17.88
C GLY A 422 1.76 -10.95 18.74
N GLU A 423 1.67 -11.57 19.92
CA GLU A 423 0.57 -11.33 20.86
C GLU A 423 0.54 -9.87 21.32
N VAL A 424 1.70 -9.35 21.73
CA VAL A 424 1.83 -7.96 22.21
C VAL A 424 1.43 -6.95 21.16
N LEU A 425 1.83 -7.14 19.89
CA LEU A 425 1.40 -6.26 18.81
C LEU A 425 -0.09 -6.42 18.46
N GLY A 426 -0.58 -7.67 18.44
CA GLY A 426 -2.01 -7.96 18.19
C GLY A 426 -2.93 -7.33 19.24
N GLU A 427 -2.58 -7.40 20.53
CA GLU A 427 -3.30 -6.72 21.60
C GLU A 427 -3.24 -5.19 21.50
N ALA A 428 -2.06 -4.63 21.19
CA ALA A 428 -1.90 -3.19 20.99
C ALA A 428 -2.78 -2.68 19.86
N LEU A 429 -2.84 -3.43 18.75
CA LEU A 429 -3.71 -3.14 17.61
C LEU A 429 -5.19 -3.23 17.97
N ALA A 430 -5.63 -4.32 18.60
CA ALA A 430 -7.02 -4.47 19.04
C ALA A 430 -7.45 -3.31 19.93
N LYS A 431 -6.60 -2.92 20.89
CA LYS A 431 -6.85 -1.77 21.78
C LYS A 431 -6.94 -0.45 21.00
N PHE A 432 -6.06 -0.24 20.02
CA PHE A 432 -6.06 0.95 19.18
C PHE A 432 -7.35 1.04 18.35
N LEU A 433 -7.75 -0.06 17.70
CA LEU A 433 -8.97 -0.13 16.90
C LEU A 433 -10.23 0.14 17.76
N VAL A 434 -10.29 -0.44 18.95
CA VAL A 434 -11.38 -0.16 19.93
C VAL A 434 -11.40 1.31 20.33
N GLY A 435 -10.24 1.95 20.45
CA GLY A 435 -10.11 3.37 20.80
C GLY A 435 -10.59 4.36 19.73
N LEU A 436 -10.79 3.89 18.48
CA LEU A 436 -11.30 4.71 17.38
C LEU A 436 -12.86 4.79 17.33
N GLY A 437 -13.56 4.28 18.34
CA GLY A 437 -15.02 4.40 18.46
C GLY A 437 -15.77 3.31 17.69
N ASP A 438 -16.74 3.70 16.87
CA ASP A 438 -17.74 2.81 16.25
C ASP A 438 -17.21 1.94 15.10
N GLN A 439 -15.90 1.66 15.07
CA GLN A 439 -15.34 0.77 14.05
C GLN A 439 -15.70 -0.70 14.34
N PRO A 440 -15.99 -1.51 13.30
CA PRO A 440 -16.31 -2.92 13.47
C PRO A 440 -15.18 -3.69 14.18
N ARG A 441 -15.55 -4.48 15.18
CA ARG A 441 -14.63 -5.33 15.96
C ARG A 441 -14.75 -6.77 15.48
N GLY A 442 -13.85 -7.16 14.60
CA GLY A 442 -13.87 -8.48 13.99
C GLY A 442 -14.91 -8.63 12.89
N LEU A 443 -14.83 -9.77 12.21
CA LEU A 443 -15.66 -10.08 11.05
C LEU A 443 -17.13 -10.25 11.39
N LYS A 444 -17.47 -10.67 12.62
CA LYS A 444 -18.87 -10.81 13.07
C LYS A 444 -19.60 -9.47 13.02
N ALA A 445 -18.95 -8.38 13.35
CA ALA A 445 -19.54 -7.04 13.27
C ALA A 445 -19.84 -6.60 11.82
N LEU A 446 -19.26 -7.26 10.83
CA LEU A 446 -19.54 -7.08 9.42
C LEU A 446 -20.60 -8.06 8.89
N GLY A 447 -21.11 -8.96 9.73
CA GLY A 447 -22.11 -9.97 9.38
C GLY A 447 -21.54 -11.32 8.94
N PHE A 448 -20.22 -11.54 9.03
CA PHE A 448 -19.60 -12.83 8.74
C PHE A 448 -19.67 -13.78 9.96
N GLY A 449 -19.97 -15.05 9.71
CA GLY A 449 -19.89 -16.12 10.69
C GLY A 449 -18.88 -17.19 10.31
N LYS A 450 -18.82 -18.26 11.11
CA LYS A 450 -17.90 -19.40 10.85
C LYS A 450 -18.19 -20.10 9.51
N GLU A 451 -19.43 -20.07 9.05
CA GLU A 451 -19.92 -20.63 7.79
C GLU A 451 -19.33 -19.93 6.55
N HIS A 452 -18.87 -18.70 6.67
CA HIS A 452 -18.28 -17.95 5.56
C HIS A 452 -16.77 -18.14 5.42
N VAL A 453 -16.11 -18.78 6.42
CA VAL A 453 -14.65 -18.86 6.48
C VAL A 453 -14.04 -19.52 5.25
N ASP A 454 -14.61 -20.64 4.79
CA ASP A 454 -14.07 -21.36 3.63
C ASP A 454 -14.19 -20.54 2.34
N GLU A 455 -15.29 -19.82 2.16
CA GLU A 455 -15.48 -18.94 1.00
C GLU A 455 -14.50 -17.76 1.03
N LEU A 456 -14.26 -17.16 2.21
CA LEU A 456 -13.26 -16.12 2.39
C LEU A 456 -11.84 -16.63 2.08
N VAL A 457 -11.50 -17.84 2.49
CA VAL A 457 -10.21 -18.48 2.14
C VAL A 457 -10.06 -18.60 0.63
N GLU A 458 -11.06 -19.18 -0.06
CA GLU A 458 -11.00 -19.34 -1.52
C GLU A 458 -10.92 -18.00 -2.28
N GLY A 459 -11.53 -16.94 -1.76
CA GLY A 459 -11.40 -15.59 -2.31
C GLY A 459 -10.04 -14.93 -2.04
N THR A 460 -9.30 -15.42 -1.03
CA THR A 460 -7.96 -14.92 -0.68
C THR A 460 -6.87 -15.55 -1.56
N ILE A 461 -6.95 -16.83 -1.84
CA ILE A 461 -5.94 -17.58 -2.61
C ILE A 461 -5.52 -16.89 -3.94
N PRO A 462 -6.43 -16.30 -4.75
CA PRO A 462 -6.02 -15.61 -5.97
C PRO A 462 -5.16 -14.37 -5.77
N GLN A 463 -4.96 -13.93 -4.53
CA GLN A 463 -4.19 -12.73 -4.20
C GLN A 463 -2.68 -13.01 -4.08
N ALA A 464 -2.15 -13.92 -4.88
CA ALA A 464 -0.76 -14.38 -4.85
C ALA A 464 0.26 -13.23 -4.80
N ARG A 465 -0.03 -12.10 -5.44
CA ARG A 465 0.82 -10.89 -5.46
C ARG A 465 1.17 -10.37 -4.06
N VAL A 466 0.22 -10.44 -3.12
CA VAL A 466 0.41 -9.96 -1.74
C VAL A 466 0.73 -11.13 -0.81
N LEU A 467 0.15 -12.31 -1.02
CA LEU A 467 0.41 -13.49 -0.19
C LEU A 467 1.89 -13.91 -0.23
N MET A 468 2.55 -13.79 -1.38
CA MET A 468 3.99 -14.09 -1.51
C MET A 468 4.90 -13.21 -0.66
N LEU A 469 4.39 -12.10 -0.11
CA LEU A 469 5.13 -11.21 0.78
C LEU A 469 4.79 -11.48 2.26
N ALA A 470 3.82 -12.36 2.52
CA ALA A 470 3.40 -12.69 3.87
C ALA A 470 4.45 -13.53 4.59
N PRO A 471 5.04 -13.03 5.68
CA PRO A 471 5.93 -13.86 6.47
C PRO A 471 5.14 -14.97 7.18
N SER A 472 5.79 -16.11 7.40
CA SER A 472 5.22 -17.32 8.03
C SER A 472 4.10 -18.01 7.25
N LEU A 473 3.59 -17.46 6.16
CA LEU A 473 2.61 -18.16 5.33
C LEU A 473 3.30 -19.28 4.53
N SER A 474 2.72 -20.47 4.56
CA SER A 474 3.27 -21.61 3.84
C SER A 474 3.10 -21.47 2.33
N ALA A 475 4.09 -21.92 1.58
CA ALA A 475 3.98 -22.06 0.12
C ALA A 475 3.30 -23.39 -0.30
N GLU A 476 3.04 -24.29 0.65
CA GLU A 476 2.32 -25.54 0.41
C GLU A 476 0.81 -25.27 0.48
N VAL A 477 0.08 -25.60 -0.58
CA VAL A 477 -1.31 -25.16 -0.81
C VAL A 477 -2.28 -25.60 0.28
N SER A 478 -2.13 -26.81 0.82
CA SER A 478 -3.03 -27.31 1.86
C SER A 478 -2.77 -26.63 3.20
N GLU A 479 -1.51 -26.39 3.52
CA GLU A 479 -1.11 -25.68 4.74
C GLU A 479 -1.45 -24.20 4.67
N GLU A 480 -1.25 -23.54 3.54
CA GLU A 480 -1.68 -22.16 3.28
C GLU A 480 -3.17 -21.99 3.58
N ARG A 481 -4.02 -22.91 3.07
CA ARG A 481 -5.46 -22.87 3.32
C ARG A 481 -5.80 -23.02 4.81
N GLU A 482 -5.16 -23.94 5.52
CA GLU A 482 -5.39 -24.11 6.95
C GLU A 482 -4.94 -22.91 7.77
N GLN A 483 -3.81 -22.31 7.41
CA GLN A 483 -3.32 -21.08 8.05
C GLN A 483 -4.31 -19.92 7.81
N LEU A 484 -4.80 -19.74 6.58
CA LEU A 484 -5.81 -18.74 6.28
C LEU A 484 -7.12 -19.00 7.01
N ARG A 485 -7.58 -20.25 7.13
CA ARG A 485 -8.75 -20.59 7.96
C ARG A 485 -8.56 -20.19 9.43
N GLY A 486 -7.39 -20.47 9.98
CA GLY A 486 -7.03 -20.04 11.33
C GLY A 486 -7.15 -18.53 11.49
N LEU A 487 -6.53 -17.78 10.57
CA LEU A 487 -6.54 -16.32 10.57
C LEU A 487 -7.97 -15.74 10.49
N PHE A 488 -8.82 -16.26 9.62
CA PHE A 488 -10.22 -15.81 9.53
C PHE A 488 -11.04 -16.16 10.77
N ARG A 489 -10.82 -17.34 11.37
CA ARG A 489 -11.48 -17.73 12.63
C ARG A 489 -11.08 -16.80 13.79
N ASP A 490 -9.79 -16.49 13.91
CA ASP A 490 -9.26 -15.59 14.94
C ASP A 490 -9.70 -14.13 14.72
N ALA A 491 -9.96 -13.75 13.46
CA ALA A 491 -10.47 -12.42 13.10
C ALA A 491 -11.99 -12.27 13.29
N LEU A 492 -12.73 -13.32 13.68
CA LEU A 492 -14.18 -13.22 13.89
C LEU A 492 -14.52 -12.24 15.02
N GLU A 493 -13.73 -12.22 16.08
CA GLU A 493 -13.95 -11.41 17.27
C GLU A 493 -12.63 -11.05 17.96
N TYR A 494 -12.47 -9.81 18.46
CA TYR A 494 -11.38 -9.35 19.32
C TYR A 494 -11.79 -8.19 20.20
#